data_7bb568966e76355671a578b2e0d41699
#
_entry.id   7bb568966e76355671a578b2e0d41699
#
_cell.length_a   1.000
_cell.length_b   1.000
_cell.length_c   1.000
_cell.angle_alpha   90.00
_cell.angle_beta   90.00
_cell.angle_gamma   90.00
#
_symmetry.space_group_name_H-M   'P 1'
#
loop_
_entity.id
_entity.type
_entity.pdbx_description
1 polymer ?
#
loop_
_entity_poly.entity_id
_entity_poly.type
_entity_poly.pdbx_seq_one_letter_code
_entity_poly.pdbx_strand_id
1 'polypeptide(L)' 'ATPGAACFDSATAWALSGTITGGYFCADSTGKSATSSSAVTDTDC' A
#
# COMPACT_ATOMS: atom_id res chain seq x y z
N ALA A 1 5.91 -3.09 -12.18
CA ALA A 1 5.59 -3.39 -10.78
C ALA A 1 5.65 -4.89 -10.54
N THR A 2 5.88 -5.29 -9.31
CA THR A 2 5.92 -6.69 -8.91
C THR A 2 4.49 -7.24 -8.83
N PRO A 3 4.22 -8.46 -9.33
CA PRO A 3 2.92 -9.06 -9.14
C PRO A 3 2.55 -9.11 -7.65
N GLY A 4 1.32 -8.76 -7.33
CA GLY A 4 0.84 -8.71 -5.95
C GLY A 4 1.10 -7.40 -5.25
N ALA A 5 1.79 -6.45 -5.88
CA ALA A 5 2.06 -5.15 -5.32
C ALA A 5 1.17 -4.09 -5.98
N ALA A 6 0.80 -3.07 -5.22
CA ALA A 6 0.06 -1.93 -5.72
C ALA A 6 0.73 -0.66 -5.22
N CYS A 7 0.79 0.34 -6.10
CA CYS A 7 1.40 1.62 -5.80
C CYS A 7 0.43 2.71 -6.21
N PHE A 8 0.23 3.69 -5.33
CA PHE A 8 -0.54 4.88 -5.65
C PHE A 8 0.31 6.08 -5.28
N ASP A 9 0.33 7.08 -6.15
CA ASP A 9 1.08 8.29 -5.87
C ASP A 9 0.34 9.52 -6.40
N SER A 10 0.63 10.64 -5.77
CA SER A 10 0.13 11.93 -6.21
C SER A 10 1.26 12.95 -6.05
N ALA A 11 0.99 14.22 -6.30
CA ALA A 11 1.99 15.26 -6.19
C ALA A 11 2.54 15.39 -4.76
N THR A 12 1.77 15.00 -3.75
CA THR A 12 2.12 15.24 -2.35
C THR A 12 2.06 13.99 -1.47
N ALA A 13 1.67 12.85 -2.02
CA ALA A 13 1.47 11.64 -1.22
C ALA A 13 1.67 10.39 -2.05
N TRP A 14 1.97 9.28 -1.36
CA TRP A 14 2.09 7.98 -2.02
C TRP A 14 1.70 6.89 -1.03
N ALA A 15 1.33 5.75 -1.56
CA ALA A 15 1.09 4.55 -0.76
C ALA A 15 1.50 3.32 -1.56
N LEU A 16 1.96 2.32 -0.85
CA LEU A 16 2.44 1.07 -1.45
C LEU A 16 1.88 -0.09 -0.66
N SER A 17 1.39 -1.09 -1.34
CA SER A 17 1.01 -2.34 -0.70
C SER A 17 1.66 -3.52 -1.40
N GLY A 18 1.90 -4.58 -0.63
CA GLY A 18 2.48 -5.81 -1.16
C GLY A 18 1.77 -7.00 -0.55
N THR A 19 1.75 -8.10 -1.30
CA THR A 19 1.14 -9.35 -0.84
C THR A 19 1.99 -9.99 0.23
N ILE A 20 1.34 -10.39 1.33
CA ILE A 20 1.96 -11.16 2.40
C ILE A 20 1.07 -12.35 2.69
N THR A 21 1.58 -13.28 3.51
CA THR A 21 0.77 -14.41 3.96
C THR A 21 -0.41 -13.90 4.78
N GLY A 22 -1.60 -14.20 4.31
CA GLY A 22 -2.83 -13.81 4.99
C GLY A 22 -3.38 -12.45 4.62
N GLY A 23 -2.77 -11.73 3.67
CA GLY A 23 -3.31 -10.44 3.26
C GLY A 23 -2.29 -9.56 2.56
N TYR A 24 -2.30 -8.28 2.90
CA TYR A 24 -1.44 -7.27 2.28
C TYR A 24 -0.82 -6.40 3.35
N PHE A 25 0.40 -5.98 3.09
CA PHE A 25 1.09 -4.97 3.90
C PHE A 25 1.03 -3.64 3.17
N CYS A 26 0.75 -2.57 3.90
CA CYS A 26 0.63 -1.22 3.33
C CYS A 26 1.53 -0.25 4.07
N ALA A 27 2.17 0.65 3.31
CA ALA A 27 2.91 1.76 3.87
C ALA A 27 2.60 3.01 3.04
N ASP A 28 2.59 4.18 3.67
CA ASP A 28 2.30 5.41 2.97
C ASP A 28 3.25 6.54 3.39
N SER A 29 3.12 7.67 2.68
CA SER A 29 4.02 8.81 2.86
C SER A 29 3.80 9.55 4.18
N THR A 30 2.72 9.26 4.88
CA THR A 30 2.48 9.88 6.21
C THR A 30 3.19 9.14 7.33
N GLY A 31 3.87 8.05 7.00
CA GLY A 31 4.55 7.22 7.99
C GLY A 31 3.68 6.11 8.54
N LYS A 32 2.48 5.93 8.03
CA LYS A 32 1.61 4.84 8.43
C LYS A 32 2.03 3.53 7.79
N SER A 33 1.92 2.45 8.55
CA SER A 33 2.09 1.11 8.01
C SER A 33 1.10 0.19 8.71
N ALA A 34 0.53 -0.74 7.95
CA ALA A 34 -0.52 -1.61 8.48
C ALA A 34 -0.68 -2.82 7.58
N THR A 35 -1.41 -3.82 8.07
CA THR A 35 -1.83 -4.94 7.26
C THR A 35 -3.31 -4.81 6.95
N SER A 36 -3.71 -5.35 5.80
CA SER A 36 -5.08 -5.21 5.32
C SER A 36 -5.48 -6.49 4.61
N SER A 37 -6.79 -6.69 4.46
CA SER A 37 -7.29 -7.83 3.70
C SER A 37 -7.37 -7.55 2.20
N SER A 38 -7.07 -6.32 1.77
CA SER A 38 -7.09 -5.97 0.35
C SER A 38 -5.96 -5.00 0.05
N ALA A 39 -5.59 -4.92 -1.23
CA ALA A 39 -4.56 -4.01 -1.68
C ALA A 39 -4.99 -2.56 -1.47
N VAL A 40 -4.00 -1.66 -1.36
CA VAL A 40 -4.27 -0.24 -1.22
C VAL A 40 -5.00 0.28 -2.46
N THR A 41 -5.94 1.19 -2.26
CA THR A 41 -6.71 1.78 -3.36
C THR A 41 -6.63 3.31 -3.36
N ASP A 42 -5.76 3.87 -2.53
CA ASP A 42 -5.59 5.31 -2.39
C ASP A 42 -4.16 5.58 -1.97
N THR A 43 -3.78 6.86 -1.83
CA THR A 43 -2.46 7.26 -1.37
C THR A 43 -2.34 7.22 0.16
N ASP A 44 -3.18 6.50 0.80
CA ASP A 44 -3.31 6.45 2.26
C ASP A 44 -3.67 5.01 2.66
N CYS A 45 -3.05 4.51 3.70
CA CYS A 45 -3.39 3.20 4.25
C CYS A 45 -4.69 3.23 5.12
#